data_f643c88159b822906d082d2a643a6084
#
_entry.id   f643c88159b822906d082d2a643a6084
#
_cell.length_a   1.000
_cell.length_b   1.000
_cell.length_c   1.000
_cell.angle_alpha   90.00
_cell.angle_beta   90.00
_cell.angle_gamma   90.00
#
_symmetry.space_group_name_H-M   'P 1'
#
loop_
_entity.id
_entity.type
_entity.pdbx_description
1 polymer ?
#
loop_
_entity_poly.entity_id
_entity_poly.type
_entity_poly.pdbx_seq_one_letter_code
_entity_poly.pdbx_strand_id
1 'polypeptide(L)'
;MSTYIHFTEEQKQRAAAVDLEEFLRFRGEKLIPSGREKRLAKDHSVTVRGNEWYDHAEEKGGHAVSFVQRFYNLSYPEAMTMLLGGEVGTIYPSATERVEEPPKPFVLPPIHSDMRRVYAYLVKHRNIDRSVVAHFAR
;
A
#
# COMPACT_ATOMS: atom_id res chain seq x y z
N MET A 1 -8.47 -16.49 9.50
CA MET A 1 -7.24 -16.33 8.70
C MET A 1 -7.47 -15.26 7.64
N SER A 2 -6.71 -14.19 7.68
CA SER A 2 -6.74 -13.21 6.61
C SER A 2 -5.89 -13.72 5.44
N THR A 3 -6.51 -13.89 4.30
CA THR A 3 -5.80 -14.22 3.06
C THR A 3 -5.47 -12.93 2.32
N TYR A 4 -4.21 -12.75 1.98
CA TYR A 4 -3.78 -11.63 1.15
C TYR A 4 -3.89 -12.01 -0.32
N ILE A 5 -4.65 -11.23 -1.07
CA ILE A 5 -4.82 -11.42 -2.52
C ILE A 5 -3.90 -10.43 -3.23
N HIS A 6 -2.97 -10.95 -4.00
CA HIS A 6 -2.03 -10.16 -4.78
C HIS A 6 -2.52 -10.02 -6.23
N PHE A 7 -2.54 -8.78 -6.71
CA PHE A 7 -2.80 -8.46 -8.10
C PHE A 7 -1.52 -7.98 -8.76
N THR A 8 -1.31 -8.38 -10.01
CA THR A 8 -0.16 -7.89 -10.79
C THR A 8 -0.34 -6.43 -11.17
N GLU A 9 0.75 -5.74 -11.48
CA GLU A 9 0.68 -4.35 -11.94
C GLU A 9 -0.18 -4.20 -13.20
N GLU A 10 -0.13 -5.18 -14.07
CA GLU A 10 -0.95 -5.24 -15.28
C GLU A 10 -2.45 -5.34 -14.93
N GLN A 11 -2.81 -6.18 -13.98
CA GLN A 11 -4.19 -6.29 -13.47
C GLN A 11 -4.66 -4.98 -12.84
N LYS A 12 -3.82 -4.33 -12.05
CA LYS A 12 -4.11 -3.04 -11.43
C LYS A 12 -4.34 -1.94 -12.48
N GLN A 13 -3.50 -1.91 -13.51
CA GLN A 13 -3.65 -0.97 -14.62
C GLN A 13 -4.92 -1.22 -15.42
N ARG A 14 -5.25 -2.46 -15.72
CA ARG A 14 -6.50 -2.82 -16.42
C ARG A 14 -7.72 -2.41 -15.61
N ALA A 15 -7.73 -2.69 -14.31
CA ALA A 15 -8.84 -2.31 -13.43
C ALA A 15 -9.00 -0.79 -13.32
N ALA A 16 -7.91 -0.04 -13.23
CA ALA A 16 -7.93 1.41 -13.19
C ALA A 16 -8.37 2.04 -14.52
N ALA A 17 -8.11 1.37 -15.63
CA ALA A 17 -8.47 1.84 -16.97
C ALA A 17 -9.91 1.46 -17.41
N VAL A 18 -10.66 0.76 -16.59
CA VAL A 18 -12.04 0.38 -16.89
C VAL A 18 -12.90 1.64 -17.09
N ASP A 19 -13.61 1.70 -18.20
CA ASP A 19 -14.55 2.77 -18.47
C ASP A 19 -15.76 2.66 -17.52
N LEU A 20 -15.85 3.62 -16.61
CA LEU A 20 -16.94 3.64 -15.63
C LEU A 20 -18.31 3.87 -16.25
N GLU A 21 -18.38 4.62 -17.35
CA GLU A 21 -19.64 4.84 -18.05
C GLU A 21 -20.18 3.54 -18.61
N GLU A 22 -19.32 2.75 -19.25
CA GLU A 22 -19.68 1.46 -19.80
C GLU A 22 -19.96 0.42 -18.71
N PHE A 23 -19.15 0.38 -17.68
CA PHE A 23 -19.34 -0.47 -16.50
C PHE A 23 -20.69 -0.21 -15.83
N LEU A 24 -21.04 1.03 -15.57
CA LEU A 24 -22.30 1.41 -14.95
C LEU A 24 -23.49 1.10 -15.84
N ARG A 25 -23.35 1.32 -17.14
CA ARG A 25 -24.38 0.95 -18.12
C ARG A 25 -24.63 -0.56 -18.15
N PHE A 26 -23.57 -1.34 -18.11
CA PHE A 26 -23.65 -2.81 -18.03
C PHE A 26 -24.32 -3.28 -16.74
N ARG A 27 -24.11 -2.56 -15.63
CA ARG A 27 -24.76 -2.84 -14.34
C ARG A 27 -26.21 -2.37 -14.25
N GLY A 28 -26.72 -1.74 -15.29
CA GLY A 28 -28.10 -1.23 -15.32
C GLY A 28 -28.27 0.12 -14.61
N GLU A 29 -27.18 0.80 -14.27
CA GLU A 29 -27.23 2.15 -13.70
C GLU A 29 -27.54 3.17 -14.77
N LYS A 30 -28.43 4.13 -14.44
CA LYS A 30 -28.74 5.23 -15.35
C LYS A 30 -27.78 6.38 -15.17
N LEU A 31 -27.28 6.89 -16.29
CA LEU A 31 -26.43 8.07 -16.34
C LEU A 31 -27.16 9.19 -17.08
N ILE A 32 -27.07 10.38 -16.52
CA ILE A 32 -27.66 11.60 -17.11
C ILE A 32 -26.57 12.43 -17.73
N PRO A 33 -26.64 12.78 -19.02
CA PRO A 33 -25.67 13.67 -19.64
C PRO A 33 -25.61 15.03 -18.96
N SER A 34 -24.40 15.50 -18.67
CA SER A 34 -24.14 16.81 -18.05
C SER A 34 -22.89 17.43 -18.68
N GLY A 35 -23.04 18.06 -19.83
CA GLY A 35 -21.94 18.62 -20.58
C GLY A 35 -20.97 17.52 -21.09
N ARG A 36 -19.71 17.61 -20.68
CA ARG A 36 -18.69 16.60 -21.03
C ARG A 36 -18.68 15.38 -20.11
N GLU A 37 -19.42 15.44 -19.03
CA GLU A 37 -19.49 14.42 -18.01
C GLU A 37 -20.88 13.81 -17.95
N LYS A 38 -21.04 12.73 -17.24
CA LYS A 38 -22.33 12.13 -16.94
C LYS A 38 -22.54 12.06 -15.44
N ARG A 39 -23.76 12.30 -15.02
CA ARG A 39 -24.14 12.21 -13.61
C ARG A 39 -24.88 10.92 -13.32
N LEU A 40 -24.68 10.37 -12.15
CA LEU A 40 -25.48 9.26 -11.67
C LEU A 40 -26.92 9.71 -11.43
N ALA A 41 -27.88 8.95 -11.96
CA ALA A 41 -29.31 9.24 -11.74
C ALA A 41 -29.72 9.09 -10.28
N LYS A 42 -29.05 8.20 -9.54
CA LYS A 42 -29.27 7.97 -8.11
C LYS A 42 -28.67 9.07 -7.23
N ASP A 43 -27.57 9.64 -7.67
CA ASP A 43 -26.85 10.67 -6.93
C ASP A 43 -26.27 11.72 -7.90
N HIS A 44 -26.95 12.83 -8.03
CA HIS A 44 -26.58 13.90 -8.95
C HIS A 44 -25.30 14.65 -8.57
N SER A 45 -24.80 14.44 -7.36
CA SER A 45 -23.52 15.03 -6.93
C SER A 45 -22.32 14.29 -7.55
N VAL A 46 -22.51 13.06 -8.01
CA VAL A 46 -21.46 12.23 -8.57
C VAL A 46 -21.44 12.35 -10.08
N THR A 47 -20.32 12.78 -10.61
CA THR A 47 -20.05 12.84 -12.05
C THR A 47 -19.03 11.76 -12.45
N VAL A 48 -19.20 11.21 -13.64
CA VAL A 48 -18.33 10.19 -14.22
C VAL A 48 -17.89 10.65 -15.60
N ARG A 49 -16.60 10.49 -15.87
CA ARG A 49 -15.99 10.78 -17.15
C ARG A 49 -14.94 9.73 -17.49
N GLY A 50 -15.24 8.86 -18.44
CA GLY A 50 -14.33 7.76 -18.79
C GLY A 50 -14.08 6.86 -17.57
N ASN A 51 -12.83 6.74 -17.16
CA ASN A 51 -12.41 5.94 -16.01
C ASN A 51 -12.30 6.73 -14.69
N GLU A 52 -12.67 7.99 -14.72
CA GLU A 52 -12.61 8.90 -13.57
C GLU A 52 -14.00 9.25 -13.05
N TRP A 53 -14.09 9.51 -11.77
CA TRP A 53 -15.31 9.98 -11.12
C TRP A 53 -14.99 11.09 -10.13
N TYR A 54 -16.00 11.92 -9.85
CA TYR A 54 -15.90 12.97 -8.85
C TYR A 54 -17.22 13.16 -8.13
N ASP A 55 -17.20 13.26 -6.82
CA ASP A 55 -18.34 13.57 -5.97
C ASP A 55 -18.23 15.01 -5.50
N HIS A 56 -19.11 15.86 -6.02
CA HIS A 56 -19.12 17.28 -5.71
C HIS A 56 -19.62 17.59 -4.29
N ALA A 57 -20.40 16.69 -3.69
CA ALA A 57 -20.90 16.87 -2.32
C ALA A 57 -19.82 16.64 -1.27
N GLU A 58 -18.97 15.64 -1.47
CA GLU A 58 -17.89 15.30 -0.54
C GLU A 58 -16.51 15.77 -1.00
N GLU A 59 -16.44 16.37 -2.20
CA GLU A 59 -15.18 16.81 -2.82
C GLU A 59 -14.13 15.69 -2.92
N LYS A 60 -14.58 14.51 -3.33
CA LYS A 60 -13.73 13.33 -3.51
C LYS A 60 -13.88 12.75 -4.90
N GLY A 61 -12.80 12.22 -5.41
CA GLY A 61 -12.78 11.59 -6.72
C GLY A 61 -11.70 10.52 -6.81
N GLY A 62 -11.65 9.86 -7.94
CA GLY A 62 -10.65 8.81 -8.20
C GLY A 62 -10.92 8.06 -9.48
N HIS A 63 -10.43 6.84 -9.53
CA HIS A 63 -10.59 5.94 -10.66
C HIS A 63 -11.63 4.83 -10.39
N ALA A 64 -11.77 3.92 -11.31
CA ALA A 64 -12.77 2.86 -11.27
C ALA A 64 -12.74 2.03 -9.98
N VAL A 65 -11.56 1.67 -9.50
CA VAL A 65 -11.41 0.85 -8.28
C VAL A 65 -12.01 1.55 -7.06
N SER A 66 -11.64 2.80 -6.84
CA SER A 66 -12.16 3.58 -5.70
C SER A 66 -13.66 3.83 -5.81
N PHE A 67 -14.18 3.98 -7.03
CA PHE A 67 -15.61 4.09 -7.28
C PHE A 67 -16.36 2.85 -6.81
N VAL A 68 -15.92 1.69 -7.23
CA VAL A 68 -16.54 0.41 -6.88
C VAL A 68 -16.47 0.14 -5.38
N GLN A 69 -15.33 0.41 -4.76
CA GLN A 69 -15.19 0.30 -3.30
C GLN A 69 -16.20 1.16 -2.54
N ARG A 70 -16.38 2.39 -2.98
CA ARG A 70 -17.26 3.36 -2.31
C ARG A 70 -18.75 3.06 -2.54
N PHE A 71 -19.15 2.90 -3.80
CA PHE A 71 -20.58 2.82 -4.16
C PHE A 71 -21.17 1.43 -4.00
N TYR A 72 -20.36 0.39 -4.10
CA TYR A 72 -20.79 -1.00 -3.89
C TYR A 72 -20.37 -1.53 -2.52
N ASN A 73 -19.68 -0.73 -1.71
CA ASN A 73 -19.21 -1.11 -0.38
C ASN A 73 -18.42 -2.41 -0.38
N LEU A 74 -17.49 -2.52 -1.31
CA LEU A 74 -16.63 -3.69 -1.47
C LEU A 74 -15.22 -3.43 -0.95
N SER A 75 -14.56 -4.51 -0.56
CA SER A 75 -13.12 -4.46 -0.26
C SER A 75 -12.31 -4.26 -1.55
N TYR A 76 -11.04 -3.87 -1.41
CA TYR A 76 -10.17 -3.70 -2.57
C TYR A 76 -10.06 -4.95 -3.45
N PRO A 77 -9.84 -6.17 -2.90
CA PRO A 77 -9.80 -7.38 -3.71
C PRO A 77 -11.12 -7.69 -4.44
N GLU A 78 -12.25 -7.46 -3.78
CA GLU A 78 -13.58 -7.67 -4.38
C GLU A 78 -13.85 -6.68 -5.51
N ALA A 79 -13.47 -5.41 -5.32
CA ALA A 79 -13.58 -4.38 -6.33
C ALA A 79 -12.71 -4.69 -7.55
N MET A 80 -11.48 -5.13 -7.33
CA MET A 80 -10.57 -5.55 -8.39
C MET A 80 -11.12 -6.74 -9.18
N THR A 81 -11.62 -7.76 -8.50
CA THR A 81 -12.22 -8.93 -9.13
C THR A 81 -13.44 -8.57 -9.99
N MET A 82 -14.27 -7.67 -9.49
CA MET A 82 -15.44 -7.18 -10.23
C MET A 82 -15.05 -6.43 -11.50
N LEU A 83 -14.07 -5.55 -11.42
CA LEU A 83 -13.60 -4.76 -12.55
C LEU A 83 -12.85 -5.59 -13.60
N LEU A 84 -12.17 -6.64 -13.17
CA LEU A 84 -11.46 -7.57 -14.05
C LEU A 84 -12.35 -8.65 -14.68
N GLY A 85 -13.67 -8.57 -14.48
CA GLY A 85 -14.60 -9.54 -15.06
C GLY A 85 -14.59 -10.92 -14.41
N GLY A 86 -14.18 -11.00 -13.14
CA GLY A 86 -14.13 -12.24 -12.37
C GLY A 86 -12.72 -12.86 -12.27
N GLU A 87 -11.70 -12.23 -12.85
CA GLU A 87 -10.32 -12.65 -12.62
C GLU A 87 -9.96 -12.46 -11.15
N VAL A 88 -9.54 -13.53 -10.52
CA VAL A 88 -9.09 -13.50 -9.13
C VAL A 88 -7.57 -13.33 -9.10
N GLY A 89 -7.08 -12.44 -8.25
CA GLY A 89 -5.65 -12.30 -8.03
C GLY A 89 -5.04 -13.54 -7.38
N THR A 90 -3.73 -13.60 -7.35
CA THR A 90 -3.01 -14.70 -6.69
C THR A 90 -3.23 -14.62 -5.19
N ILE A 91 -3.79 -15.68 -4.62
CA ILE A 91 -4.03 -15.78 -3.19
C ILE A 91 -2.75 -16.27 -2.51
N TYR A 92 -2.17 -15.43 -1.71
CA TYR A 92 -1.09 -15.84 -0.82
C TYR A 92 -1.68 -16.10 0.57
N PRO A 93 -1.35 -17.22 1.19
CA PRO A 93 -1.70 -17.39 2.59
C PRO A 93 -1.08 -16.25 3.39
N SER A 94 -1.87 -15.64 4.23
CA SER A 94 -1.35 -14.64 5.18
C SER A 94 -0.12 -15.24 5.87
N ALA A 95 0.97 -14.48 5.89
CA ALA A 95 2.12 -14.89 6.67
C ALA A 95 1.61 -15.21 8.08
N THR A 96 1.74 -16.45 8.47
CA THR A 96 1.49 -16.88 9.84
C THR A 96 2.17 -15.86 10.74
N GLU A 97 1.45 -15.33 11.71
CA GLU A 97 2.04 -14.47 12.72
C GLU A 97 3.42 -15.05 13.02
N ARG A 98 4.44 -14.27 12.75
CA ARG A 98 5.78 -14.62 13.21
C ARG A 98 5.61 -14.80 14.70
N VAL A 99 5.66 -16.06 15.14
CA VAL A 99 5.86 -16.34 16.54
C VAL A 99 7.11 -15.55 16.89
N GLU A 100 6.94 -14.43 17.57
CA GLU A 100 8.08 -13.69 18.07
C GLU A 100 8.87 -14.67 18.91
N GLU A 101 9.98 -15.14 18.35
CA GLU A 101 10.91 -15.90 19.15
C GLU A 101 11.23 -15.05 20.37
N PRO A 102 11.16 -15.59 21.57
CA PRO A 102 11.49 -14.84 22.76
C PRO A 102 12.88 -14.21 22.55
N PRO A 103 13.06 -12.94 22.90
CA PRO A 103 14.31 -12.26 22.65
C PRO A 103 15.46 -13.09 23.21
N LYS A 104 16.38 -13.46 22.36
CA LYS A 104 17.58 -14.19 22.78
C LYS A 104 18.26 -13.38 23.88
N PRO A 105 18.66 -13.99 25.00
CA PRO A 105 19.31 -13.27 26.05
C PRO A 105 20.55 -12.56 25.46
N PHE A 106 20.64 -11.26 25.73
CA PHE A 106 21.76 -10.46 25.27
C PHE A 106 23.02 -10.95 25.98
N VAL A 107 23.89 -11.60 25.22
CA VAL A 107 25.19 -12.05 25.72
C VAL A 107 26.24 -11.07 25.21
N LEU A 108 26.91 -10.41 26.15
CA LEU A 108 28.03 -9.55 25.78
C LEU A 108 29.12 -10.38 25.10
N PRO A 109 29.65 -9.92 23.96
CA PRO A 109 30.78 -10.60 23.36
C PRO A 109 31.98 -10.63 24.32
N PRO A 110 32.84 -11.68 24.26
CA PRO A 110 33.96 -11.79 25.15
C PRO A 110 34.86 -10.55 25.05
N ILE A 111 35.21 -9.99 26.20
CA ILE A 111 36.07 -8.82 26.26
C ILE A 111 37.48 -9.24 25.82
N HIS A 112 37.99 -8.61 24.78
CA HIS A 112 39.37 -8.79 24.40
C HIS A 112 40.28 -8.10 25.41
N SER A 113 41.32 -8.77 25.86
CA SER A 113 42.32 -8.25 26.73
C SER A 113 43.20 -7.20 26.04
N ASP A 114 43.16 -7.16 24.70
CA ASP A 114 43.93 -6.23 23.89
C ASP A 114 43.05 -5.08 23.37
N MET A 115 43.34 -3.88 23.80
CA MET A 115 42.66 -2.65 23.41
C MET A 115 43.12 -2.06 22.07
N ARG A 116 44.09 -2.65 21.39
CA ARG A 116 44.65 -2.11 20.15
C ARG A 116 43.59 -1.88 19.06
N ARG A 117 42.66 -2.78 18.91
CA ARG A 117 41.58 -2.65 17.92
C ARG A 117 40.63 -1.49 18.25
N VAL A 118 40.30 -1.33 19.51
CA VAL A 118 39.47 -0.22 19.99
C VAL A 118 40.15 1.10 19.76
N TYR A 119 41.43 1.22 20.11
CA TYR A 119 42.22 2.40 19.85
C TYR A 119 42.31 2.73 18.35
N ALA A 120 42.60 1.74 17.53
CA ALA A 120 42.67 1.93 16.09
C ALA A 120 41.31 2.41 15.50
N TYR A 121 40.22 1.84 15.96
CA TYR A 121 38.90 2.26 15.52
C TYR A 121 38.57 3.69 15.94
N LEU A 122 38.74 4.02 17.21
CA LEU A 122 38.41 5.35 17.73
C LEU A 122 39.32 6.45 17.14
N VAL A 123 40.61 6.21 16.99
CA VAL A 123 41.55 7.19 16.45
C VAL A 123 41.42 7.32 14.93
N LYS A 124 41.37 6.22 14.20
CA LYS A 124 41.34 6.25 12.72
C LYS A 124 39.97 6.54 12.12
N HIS A 125 38.91 5.95 12.65
CA HIS A 125 37.57 6.07 12.09
C HIS A 125 36.71 7.15 12.72
N ARG A 126 36.89 7.42 13.99
CA ARG A 126 36.13 8.45 14.72
C ARG A 126 36.87 9.75 14.94
N ASN A 127 38.10 9.83 14.52
CA ASN A 127 38.97 11.02 14.71
C ASN A 127 39.02 11.51 16.17
N ILE A 128 38.96 10.60 17.12
CA ILE A 128 39.06 10.92 18.54
C ILE A 128 40.54 10.97 18.89
N ASP A 129 40.98 12.04 19.57
CA ASP A 129 42.37 12.19 20.01
C ASP A 129 42.76 11.02 20.91
N ARG A 130 43.95 10.48 20.68
CA ARG A 130 44.49 9.34 21.41
C ARG A 130 44.55 9.58 22.92
N SER A 131 44.83 10.81 23.34
CA SER A 131 44.83 11.18 24.75
C SER A 131 43.45 11.06 25.41
N VAL A 132 42.39 11.39 24.67
CA VAL A 132 41.00 11.24 25.14
C VAL A 132 40.64 9.77 25.27
N VAL A 133 41.00 8.94 24.31
CA VAL A 133 40.76 7.49 24.37
C VAL A 133 41.49 6.86 25.56
N ALA A 134 42.73 7.24 25.80
CA ALA A 134 43.52 6.76 26.95
C ALA A 134 42.92 7.16 28.29
N HIS A 135 42.24 8.31 28.35
CA HIS A 135 41.58 8.79 29.58
C HIS A 135 40.34 8.00 29.93
N PHE A 136 39.51 7.65 28.95
CA PHE A 136 38.23 7.00 29.15
C PHE A 136 38.23 5.46 28.98
N ALA A 137 39.22 4.91 28.31
CA ALA A 137 39.34 3.48 28.03
C ALA A 137 40.21 2.72 29.04
N ARG A 138 40.02 2.95 30.31
CA ARG A 138 40.72 2.23 31.37
C ARG A 138 39.94 1.01 31.81
#